data_ac6e6f2dd95057ffc4b26e0aa4609b63
#
_entry.id   ac6e6f2dd95057ffc4b26e0aa4609b63
#
_cell.length_a   1.000
_cell.length_b   1.000
_cell.length_c   1.000
_cell.angle_alpha   90.00
_cell.angle_beta   90.00
_cell.angle_gamma   90.00
#
_symmetry.space_group_name_H-M   'P 1'
#
loop_
_entity.id
_entity.type
_entity.pdbx_description
1 polymer ?
#
loop_
_entity_poly.entity_id
_entity_poly.type
_entity_poly.pdbx_seq_one_letter_code
_entity_poly.pdbx_strand_id
1 'polypeptide(L)'
;MQKGHMKGNSQRGNQIAFGSFAIKSLEECWMTARQIEAARIAVTRYMKREGQIWIRVFPDKPVTKKPAEVRMGKGKGAPELWVATVRPGKIIFEADGVPLEIAKEALRLAAQKLPIKTKFMVRRDYTE
;
A
#
# COMPACT_ATOMS: atom_id res chain seq x y z
N MET A 1 9.92 -16.27 -8.57
CA MET A 1 9.91 -15.08 -7.83
C MET A 1 10.75 -15.20 -6.59
N GLN A 2 11.49 -14.18 -6.30
CA GLN A 2 12.33 -14.22 -5.22
C GLN A 2 11.60 -13.97 -3.99
N LYS A 3 11.58 -14.79 -3.05
CA LYS A 3 10.95 -14.47 -1.88
C LYS A 3 11.87 -14.13 -0.85
N GLY A 4 11.59 -13.30 0.04
CA GLY A 4 12.45 -12.98 1.12
C GLY A 4 13.56 -12.03 0.84
N HIS A 5 13.68 -11.61 -0.37
CA HIS A 5 14.73 -10.73 -0.69
C HIS A 5 14.23 -9.32 -0.62
N MET A 6 13.94 -8.83 0.51
CA MET A 6 13.39 -7.50 0.62
C MET A 6 14.43 -6.54 1.14
N LYS A 7 15.58 -6.50 0.50
CA LYS A 7 16.61 -5.59 0.92
C LYS A 7 16.78 -4.45 -0.03
N GLY A 8 17.27 -3.36 0.45
CA GLY A 8 17.54 -2.20 -0.39
C GLY A 8 16.29 -1.45 -0.75
N ASN A 9 16.45 -0.36 -1.42
CA ASN A 9 15.34 0.46 -1.82
C ASN A 9 14.77 0.00 -3.13
N SER A 10 13.52 0.33 -3.36
CA SER A 10 12.89 0.02 -4.61
C SER A 10 13.53 0.82 -5.73
N GLN A 11 13.84 0.16 -6.83
CA GLN A 11 14.36 0.86 -7.98
C GLN A 11 13.24 1.39 -8.83
N ARG A 12 12.09 0.74 -8.80
CA ARG A 12 10.95 1.19 -9.53
C ARG A 12 9.87 1.56 -8.56
N GLY A 13 9.03 2.46 -8.94
CA GLY A 13 7.92 2.83 -8.09
C GLY A 13 8.33 3.66 -6.90
N ASN A 14 9.51 4.26 -6.94
CA ASN A 14 9.92 5.13 -5.85
C ASN A 14 9.77 6.60 -6.22
N GLN A 15 9.11 6.89 -7.33
CA GLN A 15 8.88 8.27 -7.74
C GLN A 15 7.41 8.44 -8.03
N ILE A 16 6.89 9.63 -7.74
CA ILE A 16 5.51 9.94 -8.04
C ILE A 16 5.36 10.04 -9.55
N ALA A 17 4.45 9.28 -10.11
CA ALA A 17 4.30 9.20 -11.55
C ALA A 17 2.99 9.80 -12.05
N PHE A 18 1.92 9.67 -11.30
CA PHE A 18 0.60 10.05 -11.77
C PHE A 18 0.00 11.22 -11.04
N GLY A 19 0.20 11.32 -9.76
CA GLY A 19 -0.44 12.36 -8.97
C GLY A 19 0.53 13.40 -8.49
N SER A 20 0.03 14.30 -7.67
CA SER A 20 0.88 15.33 -7.06
C SER A 20 1.32 14.94 -5.67
N PHE A 21 0.63 14.00 -5.04
CA PHE A 21 0.90 13.61 -3.66
C PHE A 21 1.00 12.10 -3.57
N ALA A 22 1.74 11.62 -2.59
CA ALA A 22 1.91 10.18 -2.44
C ALA A 22 2.34 9.85 -1.02
N ILE A 23 2.20 8.57 -0.66
CA ILE A 23 2.87 8.05 0.51
C ILE A 23 3.79 6.94 0.07
N LYS A 24 4.96 6.91 0.64
CA LYS A 24 5.91 5.86 0.34
C LYS A 24 6.25 5.10 1.59
N SER A 25 6.66 3.87 1.40
CA SER A 25 7.02 3.00 2.51
C SER A 25 8.37 3.37 3.05
N LEU A 26 8.51 3.32 4.35
CA LEU A 26 9.81 3.48 5.00
C LEU A 26 10.36 2.14 5.47
N GLU A 27 9.58 1.09 5.35
CA GLU A 27 9.95 -0.24 5.83
C GLU A 27 9.61 -1.28 4.79
N GLU A 28 10.19 -2.45 4.92
CA GLU A 28 9.80 -3.52 4.03
C GLU A 28 8.75 -4.39 4.71
N CYS A 29 7.83 -4.94 3.92
CA CYS A 29 6.79 -5.79 4.46
C CYS A 29 6.05 -6.52 3.35
N TRP A 30 5.26 -7.48 3.75
CA TRP A 30 4.28 -8.08 2.88
C TRP A 30 2.94 -7.43 3.24
N MET A 31 2.34 -6.76 2.28
CA MET A 31 1.10 -6.05 2.51
C MET A 31 -0.04 -6.86 1.90
N THR A 32 -1.03 -7.20 2.68
CA THR A 32 -2.10 -8.06 2.18
C THR A 32 -3.10 -7.27 1.37
N ALA A 33 -3.81 -7.98 0.50
CA ALA A 33 -4.84 -7.34 -0.30
C ALA A 33 -5.89 -6.66 0.58
N ARG A 34 -6.18 -7.26 1.72
CA ARG A 34 -7.17 -6.68 2.62
C ARG A 34 -6.70 -5.37 3.21
N GLN A 35 -5.41 -5.28 3.54
CA GLN A 35 -4.86 -4.03 4.06
C GLN A 35 -4.87 -2.95 3.00
N ILE A 36 -4.53 -3.31 1.77
CA ILE A 36 -4.52 -2.35 0.68
C ILE A 36 -5.94 -1.84 0.44
N GLU A 37 -6.92 -2.73 0.47
CA GLU A 37 -8.29 -2.31 0.23
C GLU A 37 -8.81 -1.43 1.36
N ALA A 38 -8.48 -1.75 2.60
CA ALA A 38 -8.90 -0.92 3.72
C ALA A 38 -8.32 0.48 3.61
N ALA A 39 -7.06 0.58 3.19
CA ALA A 39 -6.42 1.88 3.03
C ALA A 39 -7.08 2.66 1.90
N ARG A 40 -7.40 1.97 0.79
CA ARG A 40 -8.05 2.63 -0.33
C ARG A 40 -9.39 3.22 0.08
N ILE A 41 -10.15 2.46 0.85
CA ILE A 41 -11.44 2.92 1.31
C ILE A 41 -11.29 4.14 2.20
N ALA A 42 -10.30 4.14 3.07
CA ALA A 42 -10.09 5.27 3.97
C ALA A 42 -9.79 6.55 3.19
N VAL A 43 -8.93 6.45 2.18
CA VAL A 43 -8.61 7.61 1.36
C VAL A 43 -9.83 8.11 0.62
N THR A 44 -10.53 7.20 -0.03
CA THR A 44 -11.67 7.57 -0.86
C THR A 44 -12.76 8.22 -0.01
N ARG A 45 -12.96 7.68 1.18
CA ARG A 45 -14.00 8.22 2.03
C ARG A 45 -13.67 9.63 2.50
N TYR A 46 -12.43 9.86 2.85
CA TYR A 46 -12.06 11.17 3.32
C TYR A 46 -12.12 12.19 2.20
N MET A 47 -11.72 11.81 0.99
CA MET A 47 -11.74 12.73 -0.13
C MET A 47 -13.14 12.89 -0.72
N LYS A 48 -14.11 12.12 -0.24
CA LYS A 48 -15.51 12.27 -0.63
C LYS A 48 -15.70 12.21 -2.13
N ARG A 49 -14.94 11.30 -2.75
CA ARG A 49 -15.03 11.07 -4.17
C ARG A 49 -14.52 12.21 -5.03
N GLU A 50 -13.87 13.17 -4.41
CA GLU A 50 -13.20 14.18 -5.19
C GLU A 50 -11.79 13.74 -5.44
N GLY A 51 -11.21 14.14 -6.54
CA GLY A 51 -9.85 13.79 -6.83
C GLY A 51 -9.71 12.38 -7.35
N GLN A 52 -8.47 11.94 -7.45
CA GLN A 52 -8.14 10.64 -7.99
C GLN A 52 -7.11 9.96 -7.11
N ILE A 53 -7.18 8.64 -7.08
CA ILE A 53 -6.25 7.82 -6.31
C ILE A 53 -5.67 6.78 -7.25
N TRP A 54 -4.37 6.57 -7.16
CA TRP A 54 -3.70 5.50 -7.87
C TRP A 54 -3.07 4.58 -6.86
N ILE A 55 -3.35 3.29 -6.98
CA ILE A 55 -2.76 2.29 -6.11
C ILE A 55 -1.57 1.73 -6.84
N ARG A 56 -0.38 1.91 -6.26
CA ARG A 56 0.85 1.53 -6.92
C ARG A 56 1.38 0.16 -6.49
N VAL A 57 0.70 -0.52 -5.61
CA VAL A 57 1.10 -1.85 -5.18
C VAL A 57 0.00 -2.82 -5.53
N PHE A 58 0.38 -4.04 -5.85
CA PHE A 58 -0.60 -5.03 -6.25
C PHE A 58 -0.27 -6.35 -5.56
N PRO A 59 -1.23 -7.00 -4.95
CA PRO A 59 -0.98 -8.25 -4.24
C PRO A 59 -0.89 -9.41 -5.23
N ASP A 60 0.29 -9.65 -5.73
CA ASP A 60 0.48 -10.67 -6.74
C ASP A 60 1.23 -11.88 -6.24
N LYS A 61 1.57 -11.94 -4.97
CA LYS A 61 2.30 -13.06 -4.43
C LYS A 61 1.40 -13.89 -3.52
N PRO A 62 1.15 -15.15 -3.85
CA PRO A 62 0.31 -15.97 -2.98
C PRO A 62 1.14 -16.50 -1.81
N VAL A 63 0.54 -16.46 -0.64
CA VAL A 63 1.16 -16.97 0.57
C VAL A 63 0.17 -17.87 1.25
N THR A 64 0.61 -19.03 1.62
CA THR A 64 -0.25 -19.97 2.31
C THR A 64 -0.20 -19.73 3.80
N LYS A 65 -1.35 -19.55 4.40
CA LYS A 65 -1.43 -19.33 5.80
C LYS A 65 -1.89 -20.60 6.46
N LYS A 66 -1.19 -21.02 7.52
CA LYS A 66 -1.52 -22.24 8.18
C LYS A 66 -2.31 -21.95 9.45
N PRO A 67 -3.60 -22.13 9.44
CA PRO A 67 -4.38 -21.85 10.64
C PRO A 67 -4.12 -22.86 11.73
N ALA A 68 -4.34 -22.43 12.92
CA ALA A 68 -4.06 -23.28 14.06
C ALA A 68 -4.94 -24.52 14.03
N GLU A 69 -6.10 -24.42 13.47
CA GLU A 69 -7.00 -25.54 13.48
C GLU A 69 -6.73 -26.56 12.46
N VAL A 70 -5.76 -26.36 11.63
CA VAL A 70 -5.49 -27.30 10.60
C VAL A 70 -5.15 -28.64 11.13
N ARG A 71 -4.80 -28.69 12.35
CA ARG A 71 -4.38 -29.93 12.90
C ARG A 71 -5.40 -31.02 12.72
N MET A 72 -6.59 -30.69 12.50
CA MET A 72 -7.54 -31.72 12.33
C MET A 72 -7.41 -32.42 11.04
N GLY A 73 -6.55 -32.00 10.24
CA GLY A 73 -6.38 -32.66 8.99
C GLY A 73 -7.57 -32.62 8.15
N LYS A 74 -8.42 -31.73 8.34
CA LYS A 74 -9.50 -31.62 7.54
C LYS A 74 -9.14 -31.32 6.24
N GLY A 75 -8.04 -31.24 5.90
CA GLY A 75 -7.60 -31.19 4.64
C GLY A 75 -8.03 -30.20 3.74
N LYS A 76 -8.75 -29.36 4.02
CA LYS A 76 -9.07 -28.42 3.10
C LYS A 76 -7.98 -27.63 2.81
N GLY A 77 -6.95 -27.73 2.79
CA GLY A 77 -5.89 -26.87 2.39
C GLY A 77 -5.90 -25.61 3.17
N ALA A 78 -4.80 -25.04 3.43
CA ALA A 78 -4.72 -23.79 4.17
C ALA A 78 -5.22 -22.65 3.32
N PRO A 79 -5.81 -21.64 3.91
CA PRO A 79 -6.24 -20.48 3.15
C PRO A 79 -5.07 -19.78 2.53
N GLU A 80 -5.30 -19.22 1.37
CA GLU A 80 -4.28 -18.48 0.67
C GLU A 80 -4.51 -17.00 0.85
N LEU A 81 -3.43 -16.28 1.02
CA LEU A 81 -3.48 -14.84 1.04
C LEU A 81 -2.66 -14.31 -0.10
N TRP A 82 -3.10 -13.20 -0.66
CA TRP A 82 -2.36 -12.53 -1.69
C TRP A 82 -1.72 -11.30 -1.08
N VAL A 83 -0.44 -11.14 -1.30
CA VAL A 83 0.29 -10.02 -0.71
C VAL A 83 1.13 -9.33 -1.75
N ALA A 84 1.42 -8.07 -1.49
CA ALA A 84 2.36 -7.31 -2.27
C ALA A 84 3.65 -7.21 -1.48
N THR A 85 4.78 -7.42 -2.14
CA THR A 85 6.07 -7.26 -1.51
C THR A 85 6.45 -5.79 -1.62
N VAL A 86 6.66 -5.15 -0.49
CA VAL A 86 6.93 -3.72 -0.46
C VAL A 86 8.30 -3.50 0.14
N ARG A 87 9.14 -2.72 -0.54
CA ARG A 87 10.47 -2.38 -0.07
C ARG A 87 10.52 -0.93 0.34
N PRO A 88 11.47 -0.54 1.16
CA PRO A 88 11.59 0.86 1.52
C PRO A 88 11.71 1.73 0.29
N GLY A 89 11.01 2.83 0.29
CA GLY A 89 11.03 3.76 -0.84
C GLY A 89 9.93 3.54 -1.85
N LYS A 90 9.20 2.44 -1.74
CA LYS A 90 8.14 2.16 -2.71
C LYS A 90 6.95 3.07 -2.47
N ILE A 91 6.45 3.68 -3.54
CA ILE A 91 5.23 4.47 -3.47
C ILE A 91 4.06 3.49 -3.36
N ILE A 92 3.18 3.72 -2.41
CA ILE A 92 2.04 2.84 -2.20
C ILE A 92 0.78 3.40 -2.82
N PHE A 93 0.47 4.66 -2.51
CA PHE A 93 -0.68 5.34 -3.09
C PHE A 93 -0.26 6.70 -3.59
N GLU A 94 -0.91 7.15 -4.67
CA GLU A 94 -0.77 8.52 -5.13
C GLU A 94 -2.15 9.16 -5.16
N ALA A 95 -2.19 10.46 -5.01
CA ALA A 95 -3.45 11.20 -5.01
C ALA A 95 -3.27 12.50 -5.75
N ASP A 96 -4.37 12.99 -6.30
CA ASP A 96 -4.35 14.28 -6.99
C ASP A 96 -5.78 14.81 -7.03
N GLY A 97 -5.92 16.04 -7.49
CA GLY A 97 -7.24 16.62 -7.68
C GLY A 97 -7.87 17.21 -6.43
N VAL A 98 -7.13 17.29 -5.34
CA VAL A 98 -7.59 17.91 -4.11
C VAL A 98 -6.47 18.77 -3.57
N PRO A 99 -6.76 19.72 -2.67
CA PRO A 99 -5.70 20.54 -2.07
C PRO A 99 -4.74 19.71 -1.24
N LEU A 100 -3.56 20.24 -1.07
CA LEU A 100 -2.50 19.54 -0.35
C LEU A 100 -2.95 19.06 1.02
N GLU A 101 -3.65 19.93 1.75
CA GLU A 101 -4.05 19.56 3.10
C GLU A 101 -5.03 18.42 3.12
N ILE A 102 -5.93 18.38 2.14
CA ILE A 102 -6.88 17.29 2.06
C ILE A 102 -6.15 15.99 1.69
N ALA A 103 -5.23 16.07 0.73
CA ALA A 103 -4.49 14.90 0.33
C ALA A 103 -3.64 14.36 1.46
N LYS A 104 -3.01 15.26 2.21
CA LYS A 104 -2.15 14.84 3.30
C LYS A 104 -2.93 14.08 4.36
N GLU A 105 -4.09 14.61 4.72
CA GLU A 105 -4.89 13.95 5.73
C GLU A 105 -5.48 12.65 5.21
N ALA A 106 -5.92 12.62 3.96
CA ALA A 106 -6.48 11.41 3.38
C ALA A 106 -5.44 10.30 3.36
N LEU A 107 -4.22 10.62 2.93
CA LEU A 107 -3.17 9.62 2.85
C LEU A 107 -2.69 9.22 4.24
N ARG A 108 -2.76 10.12 5.21
CA ARG A 108 -2.44 9.76 6.58
C ARG A 108 -3.42 8.72 7.10
N LEU A 109 -4.70 8.90 6.79
CA LEU A 109 -5.70 7.93 7.22
C LEU A 109 -5.49 6.57 6.54
N ALA A 110 -5.09 6.61 5.27
CA ALA A 110 -4.77 5.36 4.59
C ALA A 110 -3.61 4.67 5.27
N ALA A 111 -2.59 5.44 5.63
CA ALA A 111 -1.39 4.87 6.23
C ALA A 111 -1.70 4.16 7.54
N GLN A 112 -2.70 4.63 8.26
CA GLN A 112 -3.06 3.99 9.51
C GLN A 112 -3.60 2.59 9.32
N LYS A 113 -4.03 2.24 8.12
CA LYS A 113 -4.54 0.90 7.83
C LYS A 113 -3.43 -0.02 7.33
N LEU A 114 -2.23 0.49 7.19
CA LEU A 114 -1.13 -0.28 6.65
C LEU A 114 -0.20 -0.72 7.77
N PRO A 115 0.52 -1.82 7.59
CA PRO A 115 1.34 -2.37 8.68
C PRO A 115 2.73 -1.77 8.79
N ILE A 116 2.97 -0.64 8.14
CA ILE A 116 4.31 -0.08 8.10
C ILE A 116 4.26 1.42 8.26
N LYS A 117 5.41 1.99 8.50
CA LYS A 117 5.54 3.42 8.54
C LYS A 117 5.67 3.95 7.14
N THR A 118 5.09 5.11 6.92
CA THR A 118 5.09 5.72 5.60
C THR A 118 5.49 7.18 5.72
N LYS A 119 5.79 7.78 4.57
CA LYS A 119 6.12 9.18 4.51
C LYS A 119 5.28 9.84 3.42
N PHE A 120 4.69 10.97 3.74
CA PHE A 120 3.93 11.74 2.77
C PHE A 120 4.90 12.49 1.89
N MET A 121 4.62 12.53 0.60
CA MET A 121 5.48 13.18 -0.37
C MET A 121 4.67 14.06 -1.28
N VAL A 122 5.29 15.12 -1.75
CA VAL A 122 4.71 16.02 -2.72
C VAL A 122 5.61 15.98 -3.95
N ARG A 123 5.01 15.95 -5.13
CA ARG A 123 5.78 15.89 -6.35
C ARG A 123 6.62 17.18 -6.46
N ARG A 124 7.83 17.00 -7.00
CA ARG A 124 8.78 18.08 -7.03
C ARG A 124 8.28 19.34 -7.69
N ASP A 125 7.52 19.19 -8.75
CA ASP A 125 7.05 20.34 -9.51
C ASP A 125 5.66 20.80 -9.11
N TYR A 126 5.17 20.35 -7.96
CA TYR A 126 3.84 20.75 -7.53
C TYR A 126 3.83 22.21 -7.11
N THR A 127 2.84 22.95 -7.58
CA THR A 127 2.63 24.31 -7.13
C THR A 127 1.16 24.47 -6.82
N GLU A 128 0.88 25.21 -5.80
CA GLU A 128 -0.49 25.42 -5.39
C GLU A 128 -1.15 26.52 -6.13
#